data_b65f49e7a6e6512ea8adfb72c4583ef6
#
_entry.id   b65f49e7a6e6512ea8adfb72c4583ef6
#
_cell.length_a   1.000
_cell.length_b   1.000
_cell.length_c   1.000
_cell.angle_alpha   90.00
_cell.angle_beta   90.00
_cell.angle_gamma   90.00
#
_symmetry.space_group_name_H-M   'P 1'
#
loop_
_entity.id
_entity.type
_entity.pdbx_description
1 polymer ?
#
loop_
_entity_poly.entity_id
_entity_poly.type
_entity_poly.pdbx_seq_one_letter_code
_entity_poly.pdbx_strand_id
1 'polypeptide(L)'
;VGMMGALTMTAGYRRERLLSMFDPWSDPLNTGWQAIQAGVAMSNGGLWGMGLGASRAKWGFLPFAQTDFIFAIVAEELGFVAALLVILVYLVIGLFGLNTALRAPDRLGQLLAAGITTWIMIQAYVNIGAVLGVLPITGVPLPLVSYGGSSMVLTLTAYGVLLNVARQTP
;
A
#
# COMPACT_ATOMS: atom_id res chain seq x y z
N VAL A 1 -31.95 2.30 -17.14
CA VAL A 1 -32.11 3.14 -15.93
C VAL A 1 -31.21 2.66 -14.81
N GLY A 2 -31.03 1.35 -14.56
CA GLY A 2 -30.21 0.81 -13.46
C GLY A 2 -28.69 1.09 -13.62
N MET A 3 -28.14 1.01 -14.81
CA MET A 3 -26.70 1.20 -15.06
C MET A 3 -26.28 2.68 -14.96
N MET A 4 -27.13 3.61 -15.34
CA MET A 4 -26.90 5.05 -15.17
C MET A 4 -27.00 5.48 -13.71
N GLY A 5 -27.93 4.91 -12.93
CA GLY A 5 -28.02 5.12 -11.48
C GLY A 5 -26.79 4.59 -10.72
N ALA A 6 -26.25 3.42 -11.10
CA ALA A 6 -25.03 2.88 -10.52
C ALA A 6 -23.81 3.77 -10.84
N LEU A 7 -23.71 4.31 -12.05
CA LEU A 7 -22.60 5.20 -12.44
C LEU A 7 -22.67 6.57 -11.71
N THR A 8 -23.86 7.11 -11.45
CA THR A 8 -23.99 8.36 -10.69
C THR A 8 -23.69 8.17 -9.20
N MET A 9 -24.09 7.04 -8.60
CA MET A 9 -23.75 6.70 -7.22
C MET A 9 -22.23 6.47 -7.05
N THR A 10 -21.59 5.78 -7.99
CA THR A 10 -20.13 5.57 -7.95
C THR A 10 -19.35 6.87 -8.18
N ALA A 11 -19.89 7.81 -8.97
CA ALA A 11 -19.28 9.14 -9.18
C ALA A 11 -19.37 10.01 -7.91
N GLY A 12 -20.49 9.98 -7.19
CA GLY A 12 -20.66 10.66 -5.90
C GLY A 12 -19.69 10.14 -4.85
N TYR A 13 -19.64 8.83 -4.66
CA TYR A 13 -18.75 8.16 -3.71
C TYR A 13 -17.25 8.41 -3.99
N ARG A 14 -16.85 8.39 -5.27
CA ARG A 14 -15.45 8.71 -5.64
C ARG A 14 -15.10 10.15 -5.37
N ARG A 15 -16.02 11.06 -5.64
CA ARG A 15 -15.85 12.49 -5.37
C ARG A 15 -15.72 12.76 -3.88
N GLU A 16 -16.55 12.15 -3.05
CA GLU A 16 -16.48 12.27 -1.59
C GLU A 16 -15.13 11.77 -1.03
N ARG A 17 -14.63 10.63 -1.53
CA ARG A 17 -13.29 10.14 -1.16
C ARG A 17 -12.15 11.05 -1.58
N LEU A 18 -12.26 11.70 -2.73
CA LEU A 18 -11.27 12.69 -3.16
C LEU A 18 -11.33 13.94 -2.29
N LEU A 19 -12.54 14.40 -1.94
CA LEU A 19 -12.71 15.58 -1.07
C LEU A 19 -12.24 15.29 0.36
N SER A 20 -12.54 14.11 0.92
CA SER A 20 -12.08 13.70 2.25
C SER A 20 -10.56 13.54 2.37
N MET A 21 -9.85 13.39 1.25
CA MET A 21 -8.39 13.41 1.25
C MET A 21 -7.82 14.81 1.57
N PHE A 22 -8.46 15.87 1.05
CA PHE A 22 -8.02 17.24 1.29
C PHE A 22 -8.49 17.79 2.63
N ASP A 23 -9.68 17.39 3.11
CA ASP A 23 -10.22 17.74 4.40
C ASP A 23 -10.92 16.56 5.06
N PRO A 24 -10.16 15.68 5.75
CA PRO A 24 -10.73 14.55 6.48
C PRO A 24 -11.65 14.98 7.64
N TRP A 25 -11.48 16.20 8.13
CA TRP A 25 -12.24 16.73 9.26
C TRP A 25 -13.62 17.28 8.88
N SER A 26 -13.91 17.40 7.59
CA SER A 26 -15.26 17.79 7.11
C SER A 26 -16.32 16.75 7.43
N ASP A 27 -15.96 15.46 7.44
CA ASP A 27 -16.83 14.35 7.86
C ASP A 27 -16.03 13.31 8.68
N PRO A 28 -15.70 13.63 9.93
CA PRO A 28 -14.76 12.84 10.72
C PRO A 28 -15.31 11.50 11.20
N LEU A 29 -16.63 11.25 11.07
CA LEU A 29 -17.26 10.00 11.52
C LEU A 29 -17.51 8.98 10.39
N ASN A 30 -17.44 9.42 9.13
CA ASN A 30 -17.69 8.56 7.96
C ASN A 30 -16.48 8.54 7.02
N THR A 31 -16.46 9.41 6.00
CA THR A 31 -15.47 9.36 4.93
C THR A 31 -14.07 9.73 5.39
N GLY A 32 -13.92 10.62 6.39
CA GLY A 32 -12.65 11.03 6.96
C GLY A 32 -12.11 10.10 8.07
N TRP A 33 -12.98 9.25 8.65
CA TRP A 33 -12.63 8.43 9.82
C TRP A 33 -11.34 7.62 9.62
N GLN A 34 -11.22 6.90 8.49
CA GLN A 34 -10.07 6.05 8.21
C GLN A 34 -8.76 6.84 8.12
N ALA A 35 -8.78 7.99 7.43
CA ALA A 35 -7.60 8.85 7.29
C ALA A 35 -7.16 9.45 8.64
N ILE A 36 -8.13 9.91 9.44
CA ILE A 36 -7.87 10.45 10.79
C ILE A 36 -7.27 9.38 11.70
N GLN A 37 -7.88 8.17 11.73
CA GLN A 37 -7.38 7.08 12.58
C GLN A 37 -6.00 6.58 12.14
N ALA A 38 -5.72 6.53 10.83
CA ALA A 38 -4.38 6.21 10.33
C ALA A 38 -3.34 7.28 10.76
N GLY A 39 -3.70 8.56 10.68
CA GLY A 39 -2.85 9.65 11.16
C GLY A 39 -2.59 9.59 12.66
N VAL A 40 -3.62 9.30 13.47
CA VAL A 40 -3.51 9.11 14.91
C VAL A 40 -2.61 7.93 15.25
N ALA A 41 -2.78 6.77 14.57
CA ALA A 41 -1.92 5.61 14.75
C ALA A 41 -0.45 5.94 14.49
N MET A 42 -0.15 6.58 13.35
CA MET A 42 1.22 6.97 13.02
C MET A 42 1.81 7.97 14.05
N SER A 43 1.02 8.93 14.55
CA SER A 43 1.47 9.91 15.54
C SER A 43 1.76 9.27 16.90
N ASN A 44 0.98 8.24 17.29
CA ASN A 44 1.18 7.51 18.54
C ASN A 44 2.49 6.70 18.53
N GLY A 45 2.92 6.21 17.36
CA GLY A 45 4.15 5.41 17.24
C GLY A 45 5.44 6.21 17.50
N GLY A 46 5.43 7.52 17.28
CA GLY A 46 6.63 8.35 17.45
C GLY A 46 7.83 7.82 16.63
N LEU A 47 9.04 7.96 17.17
CA LEU A 47 10.26 7.50 16.50
C LEU A 47 10.48 5.99 16.64
N TRP A 48 10.21 5.42 17.82
CA TRP A 48 10.58 4.04 18.18
C TRP A 48 9.41 3.08 18.30
N GLY A 49 8.18 3.57 18.15
CA GLY A 49 6.96 2.78 18.29
C GLY A 49 6.50 2.56 19.73
N MET A 50 5.27 2.06 19.85
CA MET A 50 4.67 1.70 21.13
C MET A 50 5.02 0.29 21.60
N GLY A 51 5.66 -0.50 20.75
CA GLY A 51 5.98 -1.91 20.98
C GLY A 51 5.11 -2.86 20.14
N LEU A 52 5.68 -4.03 19.84
CA LEU A 52 4.98 -5.07 19.08
C LEU A 52 3.72 -5.53 19.81
N GLY A 53 2.62 -5.56 19.10
CA GLY A 53 1.33 -5.96 19.66
C GLY A 53 0.57 -4.85 20.40
N ALA A 54 1.16 -3.68 20.62
CA ALA A 54 0.57 -2.58 21.39
C ALA A 54 -0.31 -1.64 20.54
N SER A 55 -0.40 -1.84 19.22
CA SER A 55 -1.25 -1.03 18.36
C SER A 55 -2.70 -1.03 18.82
N ARG A 56 -3.27 0.15 19.02
CA ARG A 56 -4.69 0.34 19.33
C ARG A 56 -5.54 0.30 18.06
N ALA A 57 -4.98 0.74 16.94
CA ALA A 57 -5.68 0.78 15.66
C ALA A 57 -6.20 -0.60 15.22
N LYS A 58 -5.48 -1.70 15.52
CA LYS A 58 -5.89 -3.07 15.16
C LYS A 58 -7.08 -3.61 15.95
N TRP A 59 -7.40 -3.04 17.11
CA TRP A 59 -8.47 -3.51 17.99
C TRP A 59 -9.85 -2.87 17.68
N GLY A 60 -10.13 -2.56 16.42
CA GLY A 60 -11.43 -2.11 15.94
C GLY A 60 -11.57 -0.60 15.73
N PHE A 61 -10.55 0.19 16.07
CA PHE A 61 -10.55 1.64 15.80
C PHE A 61 -10.33 1.96 14.32
N LEU A 62 -9.58 1.12 13.59
CA LEU A 62 -9.32 1.30 12.17
C LEU A 62 -9.88 0.12 11.36
N PRO A 63 -10.95 0.33 10.56
CA PRO A 63 -11.49 -0.70 9.69
C PRO A 63 -10.42 -1.16 8.67
N PHE A 64 -10.36 -2.47 8.40
CA PHE A 64 -9.39 -3.06 7.46
C PHE A 64 -7.92 -2.76 7.81
N ALA A 65 -7.62 -2.58 9.09
CA ALA A 65 -6.30 -2.24 9.58
C ALA A 65 -5.20 -3.23 9.11
N GLN A 66 -5.51 -4.53 9.06
CA GLN A 66 -4.58 -5.59 8.68
C GLN A 66 -4.37 -5.74 7.17
N THR A 67 -5.25 -5.17 6.35
CA THR A 67 -5.18 -5.24 4.89
C THR A 67 -4.66 -3.94 4.31
N ASP A 68 -5.46 -2.89 4.36
CA ASP A 68 -5.23 -1.65 3.62
C ASP A 68 -4.39 -0.64 4.41
N PHE A 69 -4.41 -0.73 5.75
CA PHE A 69 -3.74 0.19 6.66
C PHE A 69 -2.61 -0.46 7.47
N ILE A 70 -2.09 -1.59 7.02
CA ILE A 70 -1.01 -2.30 7.72
C ILE A 70 0.23 -1.40 7.93
N PHE A 71 0.50 -0.48 7.00
CA PHE A 71 1.60 0.48 7.13
C PHE A 71 1.41 1.42 8.33
N ALA A 72 0.17 1.84 8.63
CA ALA A 72 -0.12 2.63 9.84
C ALA A 72 0.13 1.82 11.13
N ILE A 73 -0.21 0.51 11.13
CA ILE A 73 0.08 -0.37 12.27
C ILE A 73 1.60 -0.53 12.45
N VAL A 74 2.34 -0.74 11.38
CA VAL A 74 3.81 -0.83 11.42
C VAL A 74 4.40 0.46 12.01
N ALA A 75 3.89 1.62 11.59
CA ALA A 75 4.33 2.91 12.12
C ALA A 75 3.94 3.09 13.61
N GLU A 76 2.77 2.61 14.04
CA GLU A 76 2.33 2.68 15.45
C GLU A 76 3.15 1.76 16.35
N GLU A 77 3.36 0.49 15.94
CA GLU A 77 4.04 -0.51 16.77
C GLU A 77 5.56 -0.37 16.77
N LEU A 78 6.16 -0.11 15.61
CA LEU A 78 7.62 -0.09 15.41
C LEU A 78 8.19 1.32 15.19
N GLY A 79 7.34 2.33 15.07
CA GLY A 79 7.71 3.71 14.94
C GLY A 79 8.12 4.14 13.54
N PHE A 80 8.49 5.43 13.46
CA PHE A 80 8.89 6.08 12.21
C PHE A 80 10.10 5.41 11.55
N VAL A 81 11.07 4.93 12.33
CA VAL A 81 12.28 4.26 11.81
C VAL A 81 11.91 3.00 11.04
N ALA A 82 11.00 2.19 11.56
CA ALA A 82 10.56 0.97 10.87
C ALA A 82 9.69 1.29 9.64
N ALA A 83 8.83 2.30 9.71
CA ALA A 83 8.06 2.77 8.55
C ALA A 83 9.00 3.24 7.42
N LEU A 84 10.05 4.00 7.75
CA LEU A 84 11.07 4.40 6.78
C LEU A 84 11.81 3.19 6.20
N LEU A 85 12.16 2.21 7.03
CA LEU A 85 12.81 0.98 6.57
C LEU A 85 11.93 0.22 5.57
N VAL A 86 10.63 0.12 5.80
CA VAL A 86 9.69 -0.48 4.83
C VAL A 86 9.73 0.25 3.50
N ILE A 87 9.71 1.58 3.50
CA ILE A 87 9.82 2.39 2.28
C ILE A 87 11.15 2.12 1.56
N LEU A 88 12.27 2.08 2.31
CA LEU A 88 13.60 1.78 1.76
C LEU A 88 13.65 0.37 1.15
N VAL A 89 13.05 -0.63 1.78
CA VAL A 89 12.97 -1.99 1.22
C VAL A 89 12.25 -1.98 -0.14
N TYR A 90 11.11 -1.30 -0.26
CA TYR A 90 10.44 -1.18 -1.57
C TYR A 90 11.29 -0.44 -2.60
N LEU A 91 11.98 0.63 -2.20
CA LEU A 91 12.89 1.35 -3.09
C LEU A 91 13.99 0.41 -3.61
N VAL A 92 14.59 -0.39 -2.73
CA VAL A 92 15.61 -1.39 -3.10
C VAL A 92 15.04 -2.43 -4.06
N ILE A 93 13.84 -2.97 -3.78
CA ILE A 93 13.14 -3.91 -4.67
C ILE A 93 12.91 -3.27 -6.05
N GLY A 94 12.46 -2.02 -6.09
CA GLY A 94 12.25 -1.29 -7.34
C GLY A 94 13.53 -1.10 -8.14
N LEU A 95 14.62 -0.72 -7.48
CA LEU A 95 15.93 -0.53 -8.12
C LEU A 95 16.49 -1.85 -8.68
N PHE A 96 16.42 -2.94 -7.89
CA PHE A 96 16.85 -4.26 -8.35
C PHE A 96 15.97 -4.79 -9.49
N GLY A 97 14.66 -4.64 -9.39
CA GLY A 97 13.74 -5.05 -10.45
C GLY A 97 13.95 -4.28 -11.76
N LEU A 98 14.19 -2.97 -11.68
CA LEU A 98 14.52 -2.14 -12.83
C LEU A 98 15.86 -2.56 -13.44
N ASN A 99 16.88 -2.79 -12.61
CA ASN A 99 18.18 -3.27 -13.07
C ASN A 99 18.06 -4.64 -13.78
N THR A 100 17.25 -5.55 -13.22
CA THR A 100 16.94 -6.84 -13.86
C THR A 100 16.26 -6.64 -15.21
N ALA A 101 15.29 -5.74 -15.32
CA ALA A 101 14.63 -5.44 -16.58
C ALA A 101 15.58 -4.89 -17.64
N LEU A 102 16.53 -4.04 -17.24
CA LEU A 102 17.51 -3.45 -18.16
C LEU A 102 18.59 -4.44 -18.62
N ARG A 103 18.90 -5.45 -17.82
CA ARG A 103 19.97 -6.44 -18.09
C ARG A 103 19.48 -7.79 -18.56
N ALA A 104 18.19 -8.04 -18.61
CA ALA A 104 17.64 -9.32 -19.05
C ALA A 104 18.05 -9.62 -20.51
N PRO A 105 18.49 -10.85 -20.82
CA PRO A 105 19.07 -11.21 -22.12
C PRO A 105 18.05 -11.24 -23.26
N ASP A 106 16.80 -11.47 -22.95
CA ASP A 106 15.71 -11.58 -23.91
C ASP A 106 14.63 -10.51 -23.72
N ARG A 107 13.94 -10.18 -24.80
CA ARG A 107 12.87 -9.17 -24.81
C ARG A 107 11.69 -9.51 -23.89
N LEU A 108 11.35 -10.80 -23.79
CA LEU A 108 10.27 -11.25 -22.93
C LEU A 108 10.62 -11.04 -21.45
N GLY A 109 11.81 -11.44 -21.02
CA GLY A 109 12.32 -11.22 -19.67
C GLY A 109 12.38 -9.75 -19.31
N GLN A 110 12.82 -8.87 -20.23
CA GLN A 110 12.80 -7.42 -20.04
C GLN A 110 11.39 -6.90 -19.74
N LEU A 111 10.40 -7.27 -20.55
CA LEU A 111 9.01 -6.82 -20.40
C LEU A 111 8.38 -7.38 -19.13
N LEU A 112 8.63 -8.67 -18.82
CA LEU A 112 8.12 -9.28 -17.59
C LEU A 112 8.71 -8.62 -16.34
N ALA A 113 10.03 -8.43 -16.28
CA ALA A 113 10.68 -7.80 -15.14
C ALA A 113 10.22 -6.35 -14.97
N ALA A 114 10.13 -5.58 -16.06
CA ALA A 114 9.62 -4.20 -16.01
C ALA A 114 8.17 -4.14 -15.55
N GLY A 115 7.29 -4.98 -16.10
CA GLY A 115 5.87 -5.01 -15.79
C GLY A 115 5.62 -5.40 -14.33
N ILE A 116 6.26 -6.47 -13.85
CA ILE A 116 6.12 -6.94 -12.46
C ILE A 116 6.65 -5.89 -11.48
N THR A 117 7.84 -5.33 -11.74
CA THR A 117 8.43 -4.30 -10.87
C THR A 117 7.54 -3.07 -10.80
N THR A 118 7.06 -2.58 -11.95
CA THR A 118 6.17 -1.42 -12.00
C THR A 118 4.87 -1.69 -11.26
N TRP A 119 4.25 -2.85 -11.43
CA TRP A 119 3.04 -3.24 -10.72
C TRP A 119 3.23 -3.23 -9.21
N ILE A 120 4.30 -3.86 -8.69
CA ILE A 120 4.61 -3.91 -7.26
C ILE A 120 4.85 -2.50 -6.70
N MET A 121 5.63 -1.68 -7.42
CA MET A 121 5.96 -0.32 -7.00
C MET A 121 4.74 0.61 -6.97
N ILE A 122 3.87 0.53 -7.98
CA ILE A 122 2.62 1.30 -8.01
C ILE A 122 1.72 0.87 -6.85
N GLN A 123 1.59 -0.43 -6.59
CA GLN A 123 0.76 -0.94 -5.51
C GLN A 123 1.26 -0.48 -4.14
N ALA A 124 2.58 -0.55 -3.88
CA ALA A 124 3.19 -0.05 -2.66
C ALA A 124 3.04 1.48 -2.53
N TYR A 125 3.27 2.22 -3.60
CA TYR A 125 3.11 3.68 -3.64
C TYR A 125 1.67 4.12 -3.34
N VAL A 126 0.69 3.46 -3.93
CA VAL A 126 -0.73 3.77 -3.72
C VAL A 126 -1.14 3.46 -2.27
N ASN A 127 -0.72 2.31 -1.72
CA ASN A 127 -1.04 1.96 -0.33
C ASN A 127 -0.39 2.93 0.66
N ILE A 128 0.93 3.11 0.59
CA ILE A 128 1.67 4.01 1.50
C ILE A 128 1.18 5.45 1.34
N GLY A 129 0.97 5.91 0.10
CA GLY A 129 0.46 7.25 -0.17
C GLY A 129 -0.95 7.48 0.39
N ALA A 130 -1.82 6.47 0.35
CA ALA A 130 -3.16 6.53 0.95
C ALA A 130 -3.09 6.62 2.49
N VAL A 131 -2.22 5.84 3.12
CA VAL A 131 -2.02 5.88 4.58
C VAL A 131 -1.43 7.20 5.04
N LEU A 132 -0.51 7.78 4.25
CA LEU A 132 0.09 9.10 4.51
C LEU A 132 -0.84 10.28 4.17
N GLY A 133 -2.04 10.04 3.63
CA GLY A 133 -2.97 11.08 3.22
C GLY A 133 -2.58 11.85 1.96
N VAL A 134 -1.60 11.37 1.19
CA VAL A 134 -1.15 11.97 -0.08
C VAL A 134 -2.01 11.48 -1.26
N LEU A 135 -2.60 10.30 -1.13
CA LEU A 135 -3.48 9.68 -2.11
C LEU A 135 -4.82 9.30 -1.46
N PRO A 136 -5.90 9.22 -2.27
CA PRO A 136 -7.18 8.77 -1.75
C PRO A 136 -7.11 7.29 -1.34
N ILE A 137 -7.87 6.91 -0.32
CA ILE A 137 -7.96 5.53 0.16
C ILE A 137 -8.62 4.66 -0.90
N THR A 138 -7.88 3.69 -1.43
CA THR A 138 -8.30 2.82 -2.55
C THR A 138 -8.55 1.37 -2.15
N GLY A 139 -8.14 0.95 -0.95
CA GLY A 139 -8.26 -0.44 -0.54
C GLY A 139 -7.26 -1.39 -1.22
N VAL A 140 -6.14 -0.86 -1.70
CA VAL A 140 -5.08 -1.66 -2.33
C VAL A 140 -4.14 -2.17 -1.24
N PRO A 141 -3.94 -3.50 -1.11
CA PRO A 141 -3.06 -4.05 -0.07
C PRO A 141 -1.58 -3.78 -0.37
N LEU A 142 -0.79 -3.63 0.69
CA LEU A 142 0.67 -3.48 0.58
C LEU A 142 1.31 -4.83 0.23
N PRO A 143 2.02 -4.96 -0.90
CA PRO A 143 2.60 -6.23 -1.35
C PRO A 143 3.48 -6.88 -0.28
N LEU A 144 3.38 -8.19 -0.07
CA LEU A 144 4.14 -9.00 0.90
C LEU A 144 3.92 -8.67 2.39
N VAL A 145 3.25 -7.58 2.75
CA VAL A 145 3.05 -7.14 4.14
C VAL A 145 1.60 -7.27 4.56
N SER A 146 0.66 -6.87 3.68
CA SER A 146 -0.77 -6.92 3.99
C SER A 146 -1.30 -8.34 4.11
N TYR A 147 -2.21 -8.54 5.06
CA TYR A 147 -2.96 -9.77 5.18
C TYR A 147 -3.96 -9.91 4.01
N GLY A 148 -3.74 -10.91 3.16
CA GLY A 148 -4.62 -11.20 2.03
C GLY A 148 -4.13 -12.46 1.29
N GLY A 149 -4.82 -13.59 1.48
CA GLY A 149 -4.37 -14.88 0.91
C GLY A 149 -4.18 -14.83 -0.60
N SER A 150 -5.16 -14.31 -1.33
CA SER A 150 -5.09 -14.24 -2.81
C SER A 150 -4.02 -13.25 -3.30
N SER A 151 -3.92 -12.07 -2.67
CA SER A 151 -2.91 -11.07 -3.03
C SER A 151 -1.50 -11.56 -2.73
N MET A 152 -1.30 -12.28 -1.63
CA MET A 152 -0.02 -12.85 -1.25
C MET A 152 0.45 -13.91 -2.27
N VAL A 153 -0.44 -14.84 -2.67
CA VAL A 153 -0.10 -15.87 -3.67
C VAL A 153 0.29 -15.23 -5.00
N LEU A 154 -0.50 -14.27 -5.48
CA LEU A 154 -0.20 -13.55 -6.72
C LEU A 154 1.13 -12.79 -6.64
N THR A 155 1.35 -12.09 -5.55
CA THR A 155 2.58 -11.31 -5.35
C THR A 155 3.80 -12.22 -5.26
N LEU A 156 3.74 -13.32 -4.50
CA LEU A 156 4.84 -14.30 -4.41
C LEU A 156 5.12 -14.96 -5.76
N THR A 157 4.09 -15.29 -6.53
CA THR A 157 4.26 -15.83 -7.89
C THR A 157 4.97 -14.82 -8.79
N ALA A 158 4.57 -13.55 -8.76
CA ALA A 158 5.22 -12.50 -9.54
C ALA A 158 6.69 -12.31 -9.13
N TYR A 159 7.00 -12.34 -7.82
CA TYR A 159 8.39 -12.31 -7.35
C TYR A 159 9.18 -13.54 -7.80
N GLY A 160 8.57 -14.73 -7.81
CA GLY A 160 9.22 -15.94 -8.33
C GLY A 160 9.62 -15.80 -9.81
N VAL A 161 8.73 -15.21 -10.63
CA VAL A 161 9.04 -14.91 -12.03
C VAL A 161 10.16 -13.87 -12.15
N LEU A 162 10.09 -12.78 -11.36
CA LEU A 162 11.12 -11.73 -11.35
C LEU A 162 12.50 -12.30 -10.97
N LEU A 163 12.56 -13.14 -9.93
CA LEU A 163 13.79 -13.80 -9.50
C LEU A 163 14.33 -14.78 -10.57
N ASN A 164 13.45 -15.47 -11.29
CA ASN A 164 13.87 -16.34 -12.39
C ASN A 164 14.54 -15.52 -13.50
N VAL A 165 13.94 -14.39 -13.91
CA VAL A 165 14.56 -13.48 -14.88
C VAL A 165 15.89 -12.94 -14.35
N ALA A 166 15.95 -12.54 -13.09
CA ALA A 166 17.16 -12.02 -12.46
C ALA A 166 18.32 -13.03 -12.46
N ARG A 167 18.02 -14.34 -12.31
CA ARG A 167 19.05 -15.40 -12.39
C ARG A 167 19.64 -15.60 -13.77
N GLN A 168 18.97 -15.15 -14.82
CA GLN A 168 19.41 -15.25 -16.20
C GLN A 168 20.18 -14.00 -16.66
N THR A 169 20.19 -12.95 -15.84
CA THR A 169 20.97 -11.74 -16.11
C THR A 169 22.42 -11.96 -15.70
N PRO A 170 23.39 -11.54 -16.54
CA PRO A 170 24.82 -11.64 -16.23
C PRO A 170 25.24 -10.72 -15.09
#